data_e08391e897fbf0c8a0980692e0172930
#
_entry.id   e08391e897fbf0c8a0980692e0172930
#
_cell.length_a   1.000
_cell.length_b   1.000
_cell.length_c   1.000
_cell.angle_alpha   90.00
_cell.angle_beta   90.00
_cell.angle_gamma   90.00
#
_symmetry.space_group_name_H-M   'P 1'
#
loop_
_entity.id
_entity.type
_entity.pdbx_description
1 polymer ?
#
loop_
_entity_poly.entity_id
_entity_poly.type
_entity_poly.pdbx_seq_one_letter_code
_entity_poly.pdbx_strand_id
1 'polypeptide(L)'
;MSERPLIESDAEKIVSLAEETRYAPNGIVSRTVLRTPNSRVVLFGFTEGQELTEHTSTQHALIQILSGECEFSLAGKPHALKGGDLLYLPPNLPHAVRATKQFSMLLTLLKPS
;
A
#
# COMPACT_ATOMS: atom_id res chain seq x y z
N MET A 1 -8.89 -19.39 -5.87
CA MET A 1 -7.52 -19.53 -6.36
C MET A 1 -6.67 -18.44 -5.75
N SER A 2 -5.57 -18.82 -5.13
CA SER A 2 -4.72 -17.84 -4.46
C SER A 2 -3.82 -17.14 -5.49
N GLU A 3 -3.61 -15.86 -5.26
CA GLU A 3 -2.71 -15.05 -6.07
C GLU A 3 -1.25 -15.39 -5.74
N ARG A 4 -0.44 -15.57 -6.76
CA ARG A 4 0.98 -15.78 -6.58
C ARG A 4 1.66 -14.42 -6.37
N PRO A 5 2.58 -14.30 -5.40
CA PRO A 5 3.32 -13.06 -5.25
C PRO A 5 4.24 -12.83 -6.45
N LEU A 6 4.56 -11.56 -6.73
CA LEU A 6 5.47 -11.22 -7.83
C LEU A 6 6.86 -11.78 -7.58
N ILE A 7 7.27 -11.86 -6.32
CA ILE A 7 8.57 -12.39 -5.91
C ILE A 7 8.33 -13.61 -5.02
N GLU A 8 8.93 -14.76 -5.43
CA GLU A 8 8.95 -15.95 -4.59
C GLU A 8 10.11 -15.79 -3.61
N SER A 9 9.89 -16.12 -2.33
CA SER A 9 10.87 -15.82 -1.29
C SER A 9 12.12 -16.71 -1.30
N ASP A 10 12.16 -17.69 -2.21
CA ASP A 10 13.28 -18.63 -2.31
C ASP A 10 14.30 -18.22 -3.37
N ALA A 11 14.09 -17.14 -4.11
CA ALA A 11 15.01 -16.72 -5.17
C ALA A 11 14.98 -15.20 -5.34
N GLU A 12 16.12 -14.64 -5.70
CA GLU A 12 16.20 -13.21 -5.98
C GLU A 12 15.43 -12.87 -7.26
N LYS A 13 14.86 -11.67 -7.29
CA LYS A 13 14.14 -11.20 -8.47
C LYS A 13 14.10 -9.67 -8.49
N ILE A 14 14.21 -9.12 -9.68
CA ILE A 14 14.08 -7.69 -9.91
C ILE A 14 12.74 -7.44 -10.56
N VAL A 15 11.96 -6.52 -10.00
CA VAL A 15 10.68 -6.12 -10.59
C VAL A 15 10.64 -4.61 -10.75
N SER A 16 9.99 -4.12 -11.78
CA SER A 16 9.72 -2.70 -11.95
C SER A 16 8.35 -2.44 -11.35
N LEU A 17 8.31 -1.69 -10.24
CA LEU A 17 7.04 -1.37 -9.60
C LEU A 17 6.13 -0.56 -10.51
N ALA A 18 6.71 0.33 -11.31
CA ALA A 18 5.94 1.13 -12.27
C ALA A 18 5.25 0.24 -13.31
N GLU A 19 5.95 -0.79 -13.80
CA GLU A 19 5.39 -1.71 -14.79
C GLU A 19 4.37 -2.67 -14.19
N GLU A 20 4.53 -3.00 -12.90
CA GLU A 20 3.65 -3.96 -12.23
C GLU A 20 2.38 -3.32 -11.64
N THR A 21 2.35 -1.99 -11.53
CA THR A 21 1.18 -1.30 -10.99
C THR A 21 0.02 -1.40 -11.97
N ARG A 22 -1.15 -1.75 -11.46
CA ARG A 22 -2.37 -1.88 -12.25
C ARG A 22 -3.46 -0.98 -11.68
N TYR A 23 -4.31 -0.48 -12.55
CA TYR A 23 -5.46 0.34 -12.17
C TYR A 23 -6.71 -0.27 -12.82
N ALA A 24 -7.84 -0.14 -12.14
CA ALA A 24 -9.14 -0.55 -12.66
C ALA A 24 -10.07 0.66 -12.66
N PRO A 25 -10.97 0.79 -13.65
CA PRO A 25 -11.94 1.89 -13.63
C PRO A 25 -12.73 1.89 -12.32
N ASN A 26 -12.76 3.04 -11.63
CA ASN A 26 -13.47 3.21 -10.36
C ASN A 26 -13.13 2.12 -9.35
N GLY A 27 -11.86 1.78 -9.23
CA GLY A 27 -11.46 0.67 -8.38
C GLY A 27 -10.09 0.78 -7.77
N ILE A 28 -9.79 -0.20 -6.92
CA ILE A 28 -8.52 -0.37 -6.26
C ILE A 28 -7.99 -1.74 -6.66
N VAL A 29 -6.76 -1.78 -7.17
CA VAL A 29 -6.10 -3.04 -7.52
C VAL A 29 -4.96 -3.25 -6.55
N SER A 30 -4.88 -4.43 -5.94
CA SER A 30 -3.77 -4.80 -5.07
C SER A 30 -3.10 -6.05 -5.60
N ARG A 31 -1.77 -6.09 -5.50
CA ARG A 31 -0.97 -7.24 -5.90
C ARG A 31 0.06 -7.52 -4.83
N THR A 32 0.12 -8.76 -4.37
CA THR A 32 1.15 -9.15 -3.42
C THR A 32 2.49 -9.21 -4.14
N VAL A 33 3.47 -8.47 -3.63
CA VAL A 33 4.83 -8.47 -4.17
C VAL A 33 5.65 -9.57 -3.54
N LEU A 34 5.59 -9.65 -2.20
CA LEU A 34 6.38 -10.64 -1.44
C LEU A 34 5.61 -11.03 -0.19
N ARG A 35 5.72 -12.27 0.20
CA ARG A 35 5.16 -12.78 1.45
C ARG A 35 6.20 -13.66 2.14
N THR A 36 6.47 -13.35 3.41
CA THR A 36 7.33 -14.16 4.26
C THR A 36 6.57 -14.46 5.55
N PRO A 37 7.07 -15.33 6.45
CA PRO A 37 6.37 -15.57 7.70
C PRO A 37 6.15 -14.33 8.55
N ASN A 38 7.02 -13.30 8.42
CA ASN A 38 6.98 -12.11 9.27
C ASN A 38 6.66 -10.83 8.53
N SER A 39 6.46 -10.88 7.21
CA SER A 39 6.23 -9.66 6.43
C SER A 39 5.37 -9.93 5.21
N ARG A 40 4.76 -8.86 4.72
CA ARG A 40 3.99 -8.89 3.49
C ARG A 40 4.15 -7.55 2.78
N VAL A 41 4.45 -7.60 1.49
CA VAL A 41 4.60 -6.40 0.66
C VAL A 41 3.53 -6.42 -0.42
N VAL A 42 2.74 -5.34 -0.50
CA VAL A 42 1.60 -5.24 -1.42
C VAL A 42 1.70 -3.95 -2.22
N LEU A 43 1.50 -4.08 -3.53
CA LEU A 43 1.49 -2.94 -4.45
C LEU A 43 0.03 -2.59 -4.74
N PHE A 44 -0.31 -1.31 -4.62
CA PHE A 44 -1.67 -0.81 -4.84
C PHE A 44 -1.72 0.23 -5.94
N GLY A 45 -2.78 0.16 -6.74
CA GLY A 45 -3.16 1.23 -7.65
C GLY A 45 -4.58 1.66 -7.35
N PHE A 46 -4.77 2.97 -7.12
CA PHE A 46 -6.08 3.57 -6.81
C PHE A 46 -6.45 4.52 -7.94
N THR A 47 -7.65 4.40 -8.49
CA THR A 47 -8.15 5.43 -9.36
C THR A 47 -8.72 6.59 -8.53
N GLU A 48 -8.79 7.78 -9.12
CA GLU A 48 -9.23 8.97 -8.40
C GLU A 48 -10.60 8.76 -7.74
N GLY A 49 -10.73 9.20 -6.50
CA GLY A 49 -11.97 9.10 -5.72
C GLY A 49 -12.12 7.84 -4.90
N GLN A 50 -11.29 6.82 -5.15
CA GLN A 50 -11.37 5.58 -4.39
C GLN A 50 -10.78 5.75 -3.00
N GLU A 51 -11.33 5.03 -2.02
CA GLU A 51 -10.87 5.16 -0.64
C GLU A 51 -10.95 3.84 0.12
N LEU A 52 -10.10 3.73 1.13
CA LEU A 52 -10.19 2.70 2.15
C LEU A 52 -10.59 3.41 3.43
N THR A 53 -11.72 3.01 3.99
CA THR A 53 -12.27 3.65 5.19
C THR A 53 -11.41 3.38 6.41
N GLU A 54 -11.63 4.13 7.47
CA GLU A 54 -10.82 4.03 8.69
C GLU A 54 -10.83 2.62 9.25
N HIS A 55 -9.63 2.12 9.54
CA HIS A 55 -9.43 0.80 10.11
C HIS A 55 -8.11 0.78 10.88
N THR A 56 -7.85 -0.31 11.58
CA THR A 56 -6.59 -0.50 12.31
C THR A 56 -5.95 -1.82 11.85
N SER A 57 -4.66 -1.94 12.13
CA SER A 57 -3.90 -3.17 11.90
C SER A 57 -3.07 -3.46 13.13
N THR A 58 -2.82 -4.72 13.41
CA THR A 58 -1.95 -5.12 14.53
C THR A 58 -0.48 -5.13 14.14
N GLN A 59 -0.17 -4.89 12.88
CA GLN A 59 1.19 -4.92 12.33
C GLN A 59 1.76 -3.52 12.18
N HIS A 60 3.09 -3.43 12.10
CA HIS A 60 3.75 -2.19 11.66
C HIS A 60 3.50 -2.04 10.18
N ALA A 61 3.29 -0.82 9.70
CA ALA A 61 3.08 -0.57 8.29
C ALA A 61 4.01 0.55 7.81
N LEU A 62 4.73 0.29 6.71
CA LEU A 62 5.47 1.30 5.98
C LEU A 62 4.76 1.47 4.64
N ILE A 63 4.47 2.71 4.28
CA ILE A 63 3.79 3.00 3.02
C ILE A 63 4.61 4.00 2.23
N GLN A 64 5.00 3.63 1.02
CA GLN A 64 5.67 4.51 0.08
C GLN A 64 4.68 4.94 -0.98
N ILE A 65 4.47 6.23 -1.14
CA ILE A 65 3.68 6.75 -2.25
C ILE A 65 4.60 6.76 -3.47
N LEU A 66 4.25 6.00 -4.50
CA LEU A 66 5.09 5.86 -5.69
C LEU A 66 4.78 6.89 -6.75
N SER A 67 3.50 7.21 -6.94
CA SER A 67 3.07 8.20 -7.93
C SER A 67 1.71 8.76 -7.54
N GLY A 68 1.37 9.93 -8.06
CA GLY A 68 0.07 10.56 -7.84
C GLY A 68 -0.05 11.26 -6.50
N GLU A 69 -1.28 11.44 -6.04
CA GLU A 69 -1.58 12.18 -4.82
C GLU A 69 -2.72 11.53 -4.06
N CYS A 70 -2.63 11.56 -2.74
CA CYS A 70 -3.66 11.00 -1.88
C CYS A 70 -3.74 11.77 -0.56
N GLU A 71 -4.78 11.47 0.21
CA GLU A 71 -4.93 12.01 1.54
C GLU A 71 -5.01 10.84 2.50
N PHE A 72 -4.08 10.80 3.46
CA PHE A 72 -4.10 9.83 4.55
C PHE A 72 -4.60 10.49 5.81
N SER A 73 -5.58 9.86 6.47
CA SER A 73 -6.02 10.30 7.80
C SER A 73 -5.36 9.42 8.83
N LEU A 74 -4.66 10.04 9.78
CA LEU A 74 -3.97 9.33 10.86
C LEU A 74 -4.61 9.79 12.17
N ALA A 75 -5.29 8.88 12.85
CA ALA A 75 -6.03 9.20 14.07
C ALA A 75 -6.95 10.42 13.85
N GLY A 76 -7.62 10.46 12.70
CA GLY A 76 -8.54 11.52 12.34
C GLY A 76 -7.91 12.78 11.74
N LYS A 77 -6.58 12.85 11.65
CA LYS A 77 -5.90 14.04 11.08
C LYS A 77 -5.52 13.77 9.63
N PRO A 78 -6.01 14.58 8.68
CA PRO A 78 -5.69 14.39 7.28
C PRO A 78 -4.30 14.92 6.92
N HIS A 79 -3.62 14.20 6.02
CA HIS A 79 -2.30 14.57 5.50
C HIS A 79 -2.30 14.37 3.99
N ALA A 80 -1.93 15.40 3.24
CA ALA A 80 -1.80 15.31 1.80
C ALA A 80 -0.42 14.73 1.47
N LEU A 81 -0.38 13.63 0.73
CA LEU A 81 0.85 12.95 0.35
C LEU A 81 0.94 12.83 -1.16
N LYS A 82 2.16 12.73 -1.67
CA LYS A 82 2.44 12.61 -3.09
C LYS A 82 3.58 11.64 -3.34
N GLY A 83 3.80 11.30 -4.59
CA GLY A 83 4.90 10.43 -4.99
C GLY A 83 6.22 10.84 -4.35
N GLY A 84 6.89 9.88 -3.76
CA GLY A 84 8.14 10.08 -3.03
C GLY A 84 8.00 10.16 -1.52
N ASP A 85 6.78 10.32 -1.00
CA ASP A 85 6.56 10.38 0.45
C ASP A 85 6.55 8.98 1.08
N LEU A 86 7.09 8.91 2.30
CA LEU A 86 7.12 7.67 3.09
C LEU A 86 6.33 7.90 4.38
N LEU A 87 5.49 6.94 4.74
CA LEU A 87 4.62 7.00 5.90
C LEU A 87 4.84 5.76 6.76
N TYR A 88 4.98 5.96 8.07
CA TYR A 88 5.01 4.84 9.01
C TYR A 88 3.77 4.86 9.91
N LEU A 89 3.13 3.70 10.06
CA LEU A 89 1.98 3.50 10.93
C LEU A 89 2.33 2.49 12.01
N PRO A 90 2.36 2.90 13.29
CA PRO A 90 2.54 1.92 14.37
C PRO A 90 1.31 1.02 14.48
N PRO A 91 1.43 -0.14 15.14
CA PRO A 91 0.28 -1.01 15.36
C PRO A 91 -0.88 -0.27 16.03
N ASN A 92 -2.09 -0.61 15.60
CA ASN A 92 -3.35 -0.13 16.18
C ASN A 92 -3.67 1.36 15.95
N LEU A 93 -2.92 2.06 15.09
CA LEU A 93 -3.25 3.44 14.76
C LEU A 93 -4.41 3.47 13.76
N PRO A 94 -5.54 4.12 14.08
CA PRO A 94 -6.63 4.26 13.12
C PRO A 94 -6.18 5.10 11.93
N HIS A 95 -6.43 4.60 10.73
CA HIS A 95 -6.01 5.29 9.51
C HIS A 95 -6.97 5.02 8.36
N ALA A 96 -7.00 5.96 7.42
CA ALA A 96 -7.81 5.87 6.21
C ALA A 96 -7.04 6.52 5.06
N VAL A 97 -7.39 6.19 3.83
CA VAL A 97 -6.75 6.81 2.66
C VAL A 97 -7.80 7.06 1.58
N ARG A 98 -7.66 8.20 0.91
CA ARG A 98 -8.51 8.57 -0.22
C ARG A 98 -7.63 9.06 -1.37
N ALA A 99 -7.91 8.58 -2.56
CA ALA A 99 -7.22 9.00 -3.77
C ALA A 99 -7.75 10.36 -4.23
N THR A 100 -7.02 11.43 -3.95
CA THR A 100 -7.38 12.76 -4.44
C THR A 100 -7.10 12.87 -5.93
N LYS A 101 -6.16 12.06 -6.41
CA LYS A 101 -5.88 11.79 -7.82
C LYS A 101 -5.56 10.32 -7.95
N GLN A 102 -5.45 9.81 -9.16
CA GLN A 102 -4.94 8.45 -9.34
C GLN A 102 -3.57 8.35 -8.67
N PHE A 103 -3.33 7.31 -7.88
CA PHE A 103 -2.04 7.16 -7.21
C PHE A 103 -1.70 5.68 -7.01
N SER A 104 -0.42 5.43 -6.78
CA SER A 104 0.05 4.09 -6.45
C SER A 104 0.91 4.14 -5.19
N MET A 105 0.89 3.05 -4.44
CA MET A 105 1.68 2.94 -3.22
C MET A 105 2.17 1.53 -2.99
N LEU A 106 3.27 1.42 -2.27
CA LEU A 106 3.82 0.15 -1.82
C LEU A 106 3.63 0.06 -0.31
N LEU A 107 2.92 -0.96 0.13
CA LEU A 107 2.64 -1.21 1.54
C LEU A 107 3.50 -2.36 2.03
N THR A 108 4.30 -2.15 3.07
CA THR A 108 5.05 -3.20 3.73
C THR A 108 4.50 -3.40 5.14
N LEU A 109 3.98 -4.58 5.39
CA LEU A 109 3.48 -4.97 6.71
C LEU A 109 4.52 -5.83 7.40
N LEU A 110 4.84 -5.48 8.65
CA LEU A 110 5.82 -6.20 9.46
C LEU A 110 5.15 -6.67 10.73
N LYS A 111 5.30 -7.96 11.02
CA LYS A 111 4.73 -8.56 12.21
C LYS A 111 5.34 -7.92 13.45
N PRO A 112 4.54 -7.57 14.47
CA PRO A 112 5.11 -7.03 15.70
C PRO A 112 5.93 -8.10 16.41
N SER A 113 6.99 -7.67 17.06
CA SER A 113 7.88 -8.58 17.80
C SER A 113 7.29 -8.98 19.15
#